data_207e5201e1f266f315e2d510cc34eb6e
#
_entry.id   207e5201e1f266f315e2d510cc34eb6e
#
_cell.length_a   1.000
_cell.length_b   1.000
_cell.length_c   1.000
_cell.angle_alpha   90.00
_cell.angle_beta   90.00
_cell.angle_gamma   90.00
#
_symmetry.space_group_name_H-M   'P 1'
#
loop_
_entity.id
_entity.type
_entity.pdbx_description
1 polymer ?
#
loop_
_entity_poly.entity_id
_entity_poly.type
_entity_poly.pdbx_seq_one_letter_code
_entity_poly.pdbx_strand_id
1 'polypeptide(L)'
;AMTRNEVVVEFTGDDAVAIAAALKAHGADIINVSAGQTTNDAEPAYGRMFQVPFAEQIRLEADVPTIAAGNITSADQINTIIAAGRADLCALARPHLADPHFTLRAAAHYGFTPQVWPNPYLSAKDQAERMAEQGFEYHSVGRPHVAPVASAD
;
A
#
# COMPACT_ATOMS: atom_id res chain seq x y z
N ALA A 1 -24.15 -0.08 -41.70
CA ALA A 1 -23.64 -0.39 -40.35
C ALA A 1 -22.14 -0.48 -40.44
N MET A 2 -21.43 0.50 -39.86
CA MET A 2 -19.98 0.43 -39.71
C MET A 2 -19.69 -0.47 -38.52
N THR A 3 -19.09 -1.62 -38.75
CA THR A 3 -18.47 -2.44 -37.70
C THR A 3 -17.27 -1.68 -37.17
N ARG A 4 -17.32 -1.19 -35.95
CA ARG A 4 -16.15 -0.74 -35.22
C ARG A 4 -15.27 -1.98 -35.00
N ASN A 5 -14.07 -1.99 -35.57
CA ASN A 5 -13.03 -2.89 -35.13
C ASN A 5 -12.58 -2.37 -33.75
N GLU A 6 -13.10 -2.96 -32.69
CA GLU A 6 -12.54 -2.75 -31.35
C GLU A 6 -11.16 -3.43 -31.29
N VAL A 7 -10.14 -2.61 -31.18
CA VAL A 7 -8.81 -3.11 -30.82
C VAL A 7 -8.78 -3.12 -29.29
N VAL A 8 -8.92 -4.30 -28.70
CA VAL A 8 -8.70 -4.49 -27.27
C VAL A 8 -7.20 -4.60 -27.06
N VAL A 9 -6.62 -3.65 -26.32
CA VAL A 9 -5.23 -3.71 -25.87
C VAL A 9 -5.24 -4.15 -24.42
N GLU A 10 -4.82 -5.39 -24.16
CA GLU A 10 -4.62 -5.89 -22.81
C GLU A 10 -3.15 -5.74 -22.44
N PHE A 11 -2.87 -5.08 -21.30
CA PHE A 11 -1.55 -5.07 -20.69
C PHE A 11 -1.46 -6.18 -19.66
N THR A 12 -0.49 -7.07 -19.85
CA THR A 12 -0.17 -8.17 -18.95
C THR A 12 0.94 -7.78 -17.96
N GLY A 13 1.19 -8.65 -16.95
CA GLY A 13 2.35 -8.50 -16.09
C GLY A 13 3.68 -8.53 -16.85
N ASP A 14 3.77 -9.35 -17.90
CA ASP A 14 4.98 -9.48 -18.75
C ASP A 14 5.25 -8.19 -19.53
N ASP A 15 4.21 -7.54 -20.04
CA ASP A 15 4.33 -6.22 -20.69
C ASP A 15 4.85 -5.18 -19.71
N ALA A 16 4.36 -5.21 -18.48
CA ALA A 16 4.80 -4.30 -17.42
C ALA A 16 6.28 -4.52 -17.06
N VAL A 17 6.75 -5.77 -17.03
CA VAL A 17 8.17 -6.11 -16.83
C VAL A 17 9.02 -5.57 -17.99
N ALA A 18 8.61 -5.77 -19.23
CA ALA A 18 9.32 -5.27 -20.41
C ALA A 18 9.41 -3.73 -20.41
N ILE A 19 8.33 -3.05 -20.07
CA ILE A 19 8.29 -1.58 -19.93
C ILE A 19 9.23 -1.14 -18.82
N ALA A 20 9.19 -1.77 -17.65
CA ALA A 20 10.04 -1.43 -16.52
C ALA A 20 11.54 -1.62 -16.84
N ALA A 21 11.89 -2.70 -17.54
CA ALA A 21 13.26 -2.94 -18.01
C ALA A 21 13.73 -1.86 -18.99
N ALA A 22 12.86 -1.42 -19.90
CA ALA A 22 13.16 -0.33 -20.83
C ALA A 22 13.34 0.99 -20.09
N LEU A 23 12.47 1.31 -19.11
CA LEU A 23 12.60 2.52 -18.29
C LEU A 23 13.89 2.52 -17.47
N LYS A 24 14.27 1.38 -16.84
CA LYS A 24 15.55 1.21 -16.15
C LYS A 24 16.73 1.49 -17.09
N ALA A 25 16.72 0.94 -18.31
CA ALA A 25 17.77 1.17 -19.29
C ALA A 25 17.91 2.64 -19.72
N HIS A 26 16.85 3.44 -19.54
CA HIS A 26 16.84 4.88 -19.80
C HIS A 26 17.02 5.73 -18.53
N GLY A 27 17.40 5.13 -17.40
CA GLY A 27 17.81 5.84 -16.20
C GLY A 27 16.72 5.99 -15.12
N ALA A 28 15.66 5.19 -15.16
CA ALA A 28 14.72 5.13 -14.05
C ALA A 28 15.33 4.35 -12.86
N ASP A 29 15.33 4.96 -11.68
CA ASP A 29 15.87 4.36 -10.44
C ASP A 29 14.86 3.47 -9.72
N ILE A 30 13.56 3.77 -9.86
CA ILE A 30 12.48 3.06 -9.17
C ILE A 30 11.18 3.14 -9.99
N ILE A 31 10.37 2.11 -9.93
CA ILE A 31 9.08 2.03 -10.64
C ILE A 31 7.92 2.06 -9.64
N ASN A 32 7.06 3.05 -9.74
CA ASN A 32 5.79 3.05 -9.00
C ASN A 32 4.75 2.24 -9.79
N VAL A 33 4.30 1.14 -9.19
CA VAL A 33 3.44 0.17 -9.86
C VAL A 33 1.98 0.44 -9.55
N SER A 34 1.20 0.70 -10.61
CA SER A 34 -0.23 0.94 -10.52
C SER A 34 -0.95 0.21 -11.65
N ALA A 35 -2.11 -0.35 -11.36
CA ALA A 35 -2.94 -1.09 -12.33
C ALA A 35 -4.41 -0.68 -12.21
N GLY A 36 -5.12 -0.72 -13.34
CA GLY A 36 -6.54 -0.42 -13.44
C GLY A 36 -6.85 1.05 -13.75
N GLN A 37 -8.11 1.32 -14.06
CA GLN A 37 -8.66 2.66 -14.36
C GLN A 37 -8.00 3.37 -15.57
N THR A 38 -7.41 2.62 -16.48
CA THR A 38 -6.79 3.18 -17.70
C THR A 38 -7.88 3.51 -18.73
N THR A 39 -8.96 2.76 -18.75
CA THR A 39 -10.12 2.96 -19.62
C THR A 39 -11.41 3.01 -18.80
N ASN A 40 -12.46 3.63 -19.34
CA ASN A 40 -13.76 3.71 -18.65
C ASN A 40 -14.43 2.35 -18.46
N ASP A 41 -14.08 1.38 -19.30
CA ASP A 41 -14.67 0.04 -19.32
C ASP A 41 -13.81 -0.97 -18.52
N ALA A 42 -12.75 -0.52 -17.84
CA ALA A 42 -11.92 -1.38 -17.04
C ALA A 42 -12.64 -1.83 -15.76
N GLU A 43 -12.74 -3.13 -15.55
CA GLU A 43 -13.30 -3.76 -14.36
C GLU A 43 -12.19 -4.49 -13.55
N PRO A 44 -11.29 -3.77 -12.87
CA PRO A 44 -10.24 -4.40 -12.09
C PRO A 44 -10.82 -5.14 -10.88
N ALA A 45 -10.28 -6.33 -10.60
CA ALA A 45 -10.60 -7.06 -9.38
C ALA A 45 -9.93 -6.38 -8.17
N TYR A 46 -10.65 -5.50 -7.51
CA TYR A 46 -10.18 -4.81 -6.33
C TYR A 46 -10.19 -5.73 -5.11
N GLY A 47 -9.00 -5.93 -4.51
CA GLY A 47 -8.82 -6.67 -3.26
C GLY A 47 -7.74 -6.01 -2.41
N ARG A 48 -7.47 -6.57 -1.24
CA ARG A 48 -6.33 -6.12 -0.43
C ARG A 48 -5.03 -6.33 -1.19
N MET A 49 -4.20 -5.28 -1.27
CA MET A 49 -2.85 -5.36 -1.87
C MET A 49 -2.87 -5.87 -3.33
N PHE A 50 -3.97 -5.60 -4.09
CA PHE A 50 -4.22 -6.22 -5.40
C PHE A 50 -3.14 -5.89 -6.46
N GLN A 51 -2.36 -4.83 -6.27
CA GLN A 51 -1.27 -4.44 -7.18
C GLN A 51 0.10 -4.97 -6.73
N VAL A 52 0.22 -5.49 -5.50
CA VAL A 52 1.49 -5.99 -4.97
C VAL A 52 2.10 -7.12 -5.80
N PRO A 53 1.33 -8.10 -6.33
CA PRO A 53 1.90 -9.12 -7.21
C PRO A 53 2.60 -8.56 -8.45
N PHE A 54 2.10 -7.47 -9.03
CA PHE A 54 2.74 -6.83 -10.17
C PHE A 54 4.02 -6.10 -9.78
N ALA A 55 4.04 -5.45 -8.61
CA ALA A 55 5.26 -4.83 -8.06
C ALA A 55 6.35 -5.87 -7.81
N GLU A 56 5.98 -7.01 -7.24
CA GLU A 56 6.86 -8.16 -7.00
C GLU A 56 7.42 -8.71 -8.32
N GLN A 57 6.58 -8.95 -9.30
CA GLN A 57 7.00 -9.46 -10.61
C GLN A 57 8.00 -8.51 -11.28
N ILE A 58 7.68 -7.22 -11.37
CA ILE A 58 8.58 -6.21 -11.95
C ILE A 58 9.90 -6.15 -11.18
N ARG A 59 9.85 -6.17 -9.85
CA ARG A 59 11.04 -6.13 -9.00
C ARG A 59 11.97 -7.29 -9.27
N LEU A 60 11.43 -8.50 -9.38
CA LEU A 60 12.21 -9.72 -9.53
C LEU A 60 12.68 -9.93 -10.97
N GLU A 61 11.87 -9.64 -11.97
CA GLU A 61 12.15 -9.98 -13.36
C GLU A 61 12.85 -8.84 -14.12
N ALA A 62 12.53 -7.56 -13.83
CA ALA A 62 13.23 -6.42 -14.40
C ALA A 62 14.44 -5.97 -13.53
N ASP A 63 14.62 -6.56 -12.35
CA ASP A 63 15.68 -6.21 -11.39
C ASP A 63 15.75 -4.68 -11.14
N VAL A 64 14.62 -4.07 -10.83
CA VAL A 64 14.50 -2.64 -10.56
C VAL A 64 13.69 -2.44 -9.27
N PRO A 65 14.10 -1.51 -8.39
CA PRO A 65 13.31 -1.20 -7.19
C PRO A 65 11.88 -0.80 -7.53
N THR A 66 10.93 -1.20 -6.67
CA THR A 66 9.52 -0.92 -6.89
C THR A 66 8.83 -0.26 -5.70
N ILE A 67 7.80 0.54 -6.01
CA ILE A 67 6.85 1.07 -5.04
C ILE A 67 5.53 0.33 -5.26
N ALA A 68 5.08 -0.43 -4.26
CA ALA A 68 3.77 -1.06 -4.29
C ALA A 68 2.68 -0.10 -3.82
N ALA A 69 1.57 -0.09 -4.51
CA ALA A 69 0.37 0.65 -4.14
C ALA A 69 -0.87 -0.27 -4.16
N GLY A 70 -2.06 0.29 -3.98
CA GLY A 70 -3.32 -0.41 -4.20
C GLY A 70 -3.86 -1.16 -2.99
N ASN A 71 -4.75 -0.48 -2.25
CA ASN A 71 -5.48 -1.03 -1.12
C ASN A 71 -4.61 -1.64 -0.01
N ILE A 72 -3.47 -1.00 0.25
CA ILE A 72 -2.62 -1.24 1.42
C ILE A 72 -3.17 -0.33 2.52
N THR A 73 -3.63 -0.90 3.65
CA THR A 73 -4.42 -0.18 4.65
C THR A 73 -3.88 -0.27 6.08
N SER A 74 -2.87 -1.10 6.32
CA SER A 74 -2.29 -1.26 7.66
C SER A 74 -0.76 -1.32 7.63
N ALA A 75 -0.15 -1.02 8.77
CA ALA A 75 1.29 -1.13 8.97
C ALA A 75 1.78 -2.58 8.81
N ASP A 76 1.00 -3.57 9.25
CA ASP A 76 1.34 -4.99 9.10
C ASP A 76 1.40 -5.44 7.64
N GLN A 77 0.49 -4.92 6.80
CA GLN A 77 0.55 -5.18 5.36
C GLN A 77 1.83 -4.61 4.74
N ILE A 78 2.19 -3.37 5.11
CA ILE A 78 3.43 -2.73 4.66
C ILE A 78 4.63 -3.57 5.09
N ASN A 79 4.70 -3.92 6.38
CA ASN A 79 5.79 -4.72 6.92
C ASN A 79 5.90 -6.06 6.21
N THR A 80 4.78 -6.73 5.95
CA THR A 80 4.76 -8.01 5.22
C THR A 80 5.27 -7.86 3.80
N ILE A 81 4.85 -6.82 3.06
CA ILE A 81 5.30 -6.57 1.68
C ILE A 81 6.82 -6.36 1.64
N ILE A 82 7.32 -5.49 2.52
CA ILE A 82 8.75 -5.14 2.54
C ILE A 82 9.60 -6.31 3.04
N ALA A 83 9.21 -6.94 4.16
CA ALA A 83 9.97 -8.04 4.75
C ALA A 83 10.03 -9.29 3.85
N ALA A 84 8.97 -9.53 3.08
CA ALA A 84 8.94 -10.61 2.07
C ALA A 84 9.68 -10.25 0.77
N GLY A 85 10.21 -9.04 0.63
CA GLY A 85 10.93 -8.58 -0.56
C GLY A 85 10.05 -8.39 -1.79
N ARG A 86 8.75 -8.16 -1.59
CA ARG A 86 7.78 -8.02 -2.69
C ARG A 86 7.78 -6.62 -3.31
N ALA A 87 8.23 -5.62 -2.57
CA ALA A 87 8.49 -4.27 -3.05
C ALA A 87 9.53 -3.61 -2.12
N ASP A 88 10.10 -2.48 -2.54
CA ASP A 88 11.06 -1.72 -1.74
C ASP A 88 10.39 -0.61 -0.94
N LEU A 89 9.29 -0.07 -1.44
CA LEU A 89 8.48 0.96 -0.79
C LEU A 89 6.99 0.65 -0.96
N CYS A 90 6.17 1.26 -0.09
CA CYS A 90 4.72 1.25 -0.21
C CYS A 90 4.16 2.67 -0.32
N ALA A 91 3.28 2.92 -1.29
CA ALA A 91 2.57 4.18 -1.45
C ALA A 91 1.13 4.06 -0.91
N LEU A 92 0.78 4.96 -0.01
CA LEU A 92 -0.54 5.02 0.60
C LEU A 92 -1.19 6.38 0.32
N ALA A 93 -2.43 6.38 -0.14
CA ALA A 93 -3.22 7.60 -0.33
C ALA A 93 -4.32 7.71 0.75
N ARG A 94 -5.40 6.96 0.58
CA ARG A 94 -6.57 7.02 1.49
C ARG A 94 -6.26 6.76 2.96
N PRO A 95 -5.35 5.84 3.34
CA PRO A 95 -4.96 5.68 4.74
C PRO A 95 -4.37 6.96 5.35
N HIS A 96 -3.52 7.69 4.62
CA HIS A 96 -2.97 8.98 5.09
C HIS A 96 -3.99 10.12 5.09
N LEU A 97 -5.00 10.07 4.20
CA LEU A 97 -6.11 11.05 4.26
C LEU A 97 -7.01 10.83 5.47
N ALA A 98 -7.23 9.57 5.82
CA ALA A 98 -8.04 9.20 6.99
C ALA A 98 -7.26 9.39 8.31
N ASP A 99 -5.96 9.21 8.27
CA ASP A 99 -5.04 9.29 9.40
C ASP A 99 -3.72 9.95 8.98
N PRO A 100 -3.61 11.28 9.09
CA PRO A 100 -2.40 12.02 8.73
C PRO A 100 -1.14 11.57 9.50
N HIS A 101 -1.30 10.95 10.66
CA HIS A 101 -0.22 10.48 11.53
C HIS A 101 0.05 8.98 11.42
N PHE A 102 -0.50 8.31 10.41
CA PHE A 102 -0.34 6.88 10.17
C PHE A 102 1.11 6.41 10.30
N THR A 103 2.06 7.08 9.63
CA THR A 103 3.48 6.70 9.67
C THR A 103 4.09 6.84 11.07
N LEU A 104 3.74 7.90 11.81
CA LEU A 104 4.25 8.09 13.17
C LEU A 104 3.75 6.98 14.11
N ARG A 105 2.50 6.59 13.98
CA ARG A 105 1.92 5.50 14.77
C ARG A 105 2.47 4.14 14.37
N ALA A 106 2.67 3.89 13.09
CA ALA A 106 3.32 2.68 12.60
C ALA A 106 4.75 2.56 13.15
N ALA A 107 5.51 3.67 13.15
CA ALA A 107 6.86 3.70 13.73
C ALA A 107 6.84 3.38 15.23
N ALA A 108 5.93 3.97 16.00
CA ALA A 108 5.77 3.67 17.42
C ALA A 108 5.38 2.20 17.65
N HIS A 109 4.43 1.69 16.86
CA HIS A 109 3.96 0.29 16.94
C HIS A 109 5.10 -0.72 16.76
N TYR A 110 6.01 -0.46 15.82
CA TYR A 110 7.17 -1.32 15.57
C TYR A 110 8.42 -0.95 16.37
N GLY A 111 8.34 -0.01 17.30
CA GLY A 111 9.48 0.43 18.11
C GLY A 111 10.57 1.10 17.28
N PHE A 112 10.23 1.71 16.15
CA PHE A 112 11.18 2.43 15.30
C PHE A 112 11.45 3.83 15.86
N THR A 113 12.39 3.92 16.81
CA THR A 113 12.73 5.16 17.52
C THR A 113 13.40 6.26 16.68
N PRO A 114 14.11 5.95 15.54
CA PRO A 114 14.71 7.00 14.70
C PRO A 114 13.69 7.88 13.98
N GLN A 115 12.39 7.53 13.97
CA GLN A 115 11.36 8.36 13.35
C GLN A 115 11.31 9.75 13.98
N VAL A 116 11.52 10.77 13.15
CA VAL A 116 11.44 12.18 13.57
C VAL A 116 9.98 12.57 13.72
N TRP A 117 9.62 13.06 14.90
CA TRP A 117 8.31 13.62 15.18
C TRP A 117 8.36 15.15 15.08
N PRO A 118 7.41 15.80 14.40
CA PRO A 118 7.32 17.25 14.41
C PRO A 118 7.15 17.80 15.84
N ASN A 119 7.79 18.92 16.13
CA ASN A 119 7.79 19.53 17.49
C ASN A 119 6.41 19.61 18.15
N PRO A 120 5.32 20.01 17.46
CA PRO A 120 3.99 20.07 18.07
C PRO A 120 3.45 18.72 18.58
N TYR A 121 4.00 17.61 18.10
CA TYR A 121 3.54 16.25 18.42
C TYR A 121 4.46 15.48 19.36
N LEU A 122 5.58 16.07 19.79
CA LEU A 122 6.54 15.40 20.70
C LEU A 122 5.90 14.93 21.99
N SER A 123 4.95 15.69 22.55
CA SER A 123 4.25 15.29 23.77
C SER A 123 3.42 13.99 23.61
N ALA A 124 3.05 13.65 22.40
CA ALA A 124 2.32 12.41 22.11
C ALA A 124 3.24 11.22 21.84
N LYS A 125 4.52 11.44 21.53
CA LYS A 125 5.48 10.39 21.19
C LYS A 125 5.62 9.36 22.30
N ASP A 126 5.99 9.82 23.51
CA ASP A 126 6.21 8.94 24.65
C ASP A 126 4.97 8.13 25.04
N GLN A 127 3.78 8.73 24.82
CA GLN A 127 2.52 8.02 25.06
C GLN A 127 2.30 6.94 24.00
N ALA A 128 2.52 7.25 22.74
CA ALA A 128 2.33 6.31 21.64
C ALA A 128 3.28 5.11 21.77
N GLU A 129 4.54 5.35 22.12
CA GLU A 129 5.56 4.32 22.33
C GLU A 129 5.19 3.42 23.53
N ARG A 130 4.81 4.00 24.67
CA ARG A 130 4.34 3.21 25.84
C ARG A 130 3.10 2.38 25.56
N MET A 131 2.15 2.92 24.79
CA MET A 131 0.95 2.18 24.41
C MET A 131 1.29 0.99 23.51
N ALA A 132 2.21 1.18 22.56
CA ALA A 132 2.68 0.11 21.70
C ALA A 132 3.37 -1.01 22.50
N GLU A 133 4.24 -0.65 23.46
CA GLU A 133 4.89 -1.62 24.38
C GLU A 133 3.88 -2.42 25.21
N GLN A 134 2.75 -1.82 25.55
CA GLN A 134 1.66 -2.46 26.30
C GLN A 134 0.71 -3.28 25.40
N GLY A 135 0.97 -3.33 24.09
CA GLY A 135 0.14 -4.05 23.13
C GLY A 135 -1.18 -3.35 22.79
N PHE A 136 -1.30 -2.06 23.10
CA PHE A 136 -2.45 -1.28 22.67
C PHE A 136 -2.28 -0.84 21.22
N GLU A 137 -3.13 -1.33 20.33
CA GLU A 137 -3.26 -0.77 18.99
C GLU A 137 -4.08 0.52 19.05
N TYR A 138 -3.52 1.60 18.53
CA TYR A 138 -4.26 2.83 18.27
C TYR A 138 -5.16 2.58 17.05
N HIS A 139 -6.35 2.06 17.29
CA HIS A 139 -7.35 2.04 16.23
C HIS A 139 -7.74 3.50 15.94
N SER A 140 -7.41 3.99 14.74
CA SER A 140 -8.12 5.15 14.20
C SER A 140 -9.61 4.89 14.43
N VAL A 141 -10.34 5.85 15.00
CA VAL A 141 -11.74 5.75 15.41
C VAL A 141 -12.54 4.99 14.33
N GLY A 142 -12.42 3.69 14.34
CA GLY A 142 -13.14 2.79 13.46
C GLY A 142 -14.32 2.30 14.23
N ARG A 143 -15.45 2.35 13.65
CA ARG A 143 -16.80 1.91 14.03
C ARG A 143 -16.91 1.49 15.50
N PRO A 144 -17.81 2.08 16.29
CA PRO A 144 -18.07 1.59 17.65
C PRO A 144 -18.31 0.08 17.54
N HIS A 145 -17.66 -0.69 18.39
CA HIS A 145 -17.90 -2.12 18.54
C HIS A 145 -19.38 -2.27 18.89
N VAL A 146 -20.20 -2.56 17.88
CA VAL A 146 -21.58 -2.94 18.12
C VAL A 146 -21.48 -4.34 18.71
N ALA A 147 -21.67 -4.44 20.02
CA ALA A 147 -21.80 -5.73 20.67
C ALA A 147 -22.86 -6.54 19.91
N PRO A 148 -22.65 -7.84 19.65
CA PRO A 148 -23.66 -8.66 19.02
C PRO A 148 -24.94 -8.58 19.86
N VAL A 149 -26.03 -8.22 19.21
CA VAL A 149 -27.36 -8.23 19.85
C VAL A 149 -27.59 -9.69 20.24
N ALA A 150 -27.69 -9.95 21.56
CA ALA A 150 -28.06 -11.26 22.04
C ALA A 150 -29.39 -11.63 21.39
N SER A 151 -29.42 -12.74 20.65
CA SER A 151 -30.66 -13.32 20.16
C SER A 151 -31.55 -13.60 21.38
N ALA A 152 -32.68 -12.91 21.46
CA ALA A 152 -33.72 -13.29 22.40
C ALA A 152 -34.33 -14.61 21.90
N ASP A 153 -34.12 -15.69 22.64
CA ASP A 153 -34.87 -16.93 22.51
C ASP A 153 -36.35 -16.73 22.98
#